data_7ef3272e38adc3c36bd3ab6280b7e6de
#
_entry.id   7ef3272e38adc3c36bd3ab6280b7e6de
#
_cell.length_a   1.000
_cell.length_b   1.000
_cell.length_c   1.000
_cell.angle_alpha   90.00
_cell.angle_beta   90.00
_cell.angle_gamma   90.00
#
_symmetry.space_group_name_H-M   'P 1'
#
loop_
_entity.id
_entity.type
_entity.pdbx_description
1 polymer ?
#
loop_
_entity_poly.entity_id
_entity_poly.type
_entity_poly.pdbx_seq_one_letter_code
_entity_poly.pdbx_strand_id
1 'polypeptide(L)'
;MYGLSPADNVISYLPPAWVGDHLFSTAQWLVAGFTINCPESAATVQIDLREIGPTYYFAPPRVFEGMLTSVSIRMEDASAAKRWLFERCMALARRVGADLLDGRPVGGWDRFCYALADAAIYGPLRNVMGLSRIRVAYTAGAAIGPDLFRFFRSIGVNLKQLYGQTETCAYVCIQRNGQVQLNTVGAAAPGIELKIADNGEVLVKGVSVLKEYYKRPDATAEVIDAAGWFRTGDAGVIDAAGQLRIIDRAKDVGRLAGGAMFAPNYIENKLKFFPYVKEAVCFGHGRDQVCAFVNIDFEAVGNWAERQGLPYGGYVDLAAKPQVIALIGDCIAQVNADLAAEPGMADTQVARFLVLHKELDPDDDELTRTRKVRRKFVAEKYGVLVDALYAGRTEQFIETQVKFEDGRKGSVSATLQLADARTYPAAAQRAA
;
A
#
# COMPACT_ATOMS: atom_id res chain seq x y z
N MET A 1 -17.84 -19.63 3.44
CA MET A 1 -17.52 -18.20 3.30
C MET A 1 -18.40 -17.43 4.28
N TYR A 2 -18.01 -16.34 4.80
CA TYR A 2 -18.50 -15.51 5.92
C TYR A 2 -20.02 -15.41 6.19
N GLY A 3 -20.81 -16.43 5.87
CA GLY A 3 -22.24 -16.44 6.17
C GLY A 3 -23.00 -15.29 5.48
N LEU A 4 -22.67 -14.98 4.23
CA LEU A 4 -23.47 -14.05 3.44
C LEU A 4 -24.87 -14.62 3.23
N SER A 5 -25.87 -13.77 3.35
CA SER A 5 -27.28 -14.14 3.35
C SER A 5 -28.12 -13.05 2.73
N PRO A 6 -29.43 -13.28 2.48
CA PRO A 6 -30.34 -12.23 2.00
C PRO A 6 -30.47 -11.02 2.92
N ALA A 7 -30.03 -11.11 4.19
CA ALA A 7 -30.00 -9.98 5.11
C ALA A 7 -28.83 -9.02 4.88
N ASP A 8 -27.87 -9.43 4.07
CA ASP A 8 -26.70 -8.59 3.73
C ASP A 8 -27.01 -7.63 2.58
N ASN A 9 -26.20 -6.60 2.48
CA ASN A 9 -26.19 -5.70 1.34
C ASN A 9 -24.77 -5.24 0.99
N VAL A 10 -24.59 -4.92 -0.27
CA VAL A 10 -23.32 -4.43 -0.82
C VAL A 10 -23.56 -3.14 -1.61
N ILE A 11 -22.51 -2.39 -1.84
CA ILE A 11 -22.48 -1.32 -2.83
C ILE A 11 -21.57 -1.75 -4.00
N SER A 12 -22.14 -1.78 -5.21
CA SER A 12 -21.45 -2.10 -6.46
C SER A 12 -21.07 -0.81 -7.16
N TYR A 13 -19.79 -0.44 -7.09
CA TYR A 13 -19.28 0.83 -7.62
C TYR A 13 -17.95 0.65 -8.36
N LEU A 14 -17.41 -0.55 -8.34
CA LEU A 14 -16.16 -0.86 -9.04
C LEU A 14 -16.40 -0.89 -10.55
N PRO A 15 -15.37 -0.63 -11.37
CA PRO A 15 -15.49 -0.76 -12.81
C PRO A 15 -15.98 -2.16 -13.22
N PRO A 16 -17.03 -2.30 -14.06
CA PRO A 16 -17.55 -3.61 -14.46
C PRO A 16 -16.55 -4.50 -15.21
N ALA A 17 -15.48 -3.90 -15.75
CA ALA A 17 -14.39 -4.65 -16.36
C ALA A 17 -13.48 -5.38 -15.36
N TRP A 18 -13.62 -5.10 -14.07
CA TRP A 18 -12.82 -5.74 -13.03
C TRP A 18 -13.51 -7.00 -12.53
N VAL A 19 -12.76 -8.09 -12.42
CA VAL A 19 -13.25 -9.34 -11.82
C VAL A 19 -13.78 -9.14 -10.39
N GLY A 20 -13.24 -8.15 -9.66
CA GLY A 20 -13.70 -7.79 -8.32
C GLY A 20 -15.19 -7.38 -8.31
N ASP A 21 -15.66 -6.58 -9.26
CA ASP A 21 -17.08 -6.23 -9.35
C ASP A 21 -17.94 -7.46 -9.62
N HIS A 22 -17.56 -8.27 -10.62
CA HIS A 22 -18.28 -9.51 -10.93
C HIS A 22 -18.34 -10.47 -9.75
N LEU A 23 -17.26 -10.61 -9.00
CA LEU A 23 -17.20 -11.50 -7.85
C LEU A 23 -18.07 -10.99 -6.70
N PHE A 24 -17.86 -9.73 -6.29
CA PHE A 24 -18.47 -9.17 -5.08
C PHE A 24 -19.90 -8.71 -5.25
N SER A 25 -20.33 -8.34 -6.44
CA SER A 25 -21.71 -7.95 -6.72
C SER A 25 -22.52 -9.07 -7.35
N THR A 26 -22.07 -9.69 -8.44
CA THR A 26 -22.89 -10.61 -9.23
C THR A 26 -22.76 -12.07 -8.78
N ALA A 27 -21.55 -12.63 -8.77
CA ALA A 27 -21.36 -14.07 -8.52
C ALA A 27 -21.78 -14.48 -7.11
N GLN A 28 -21.38 -13.70 -6.11
CA GLN A 28 -21.75 -13.96 -4.72
C GLN A 28 -23.25 -13.69 -4.45
N TRP A 29 -23.84 -12.72 -5.12
CA TRP A 29 -25.28 -12.46 -5.06
C TRP A 29 -26.11 -13.63 -5.56
N LEU A 30 -25.73 -14.23 -6.68
CA LEU A 30 -26.41 -15.42 -7.22
C LEU A 30 -26.47 -16.59 -6.22
N VAL A 31 -25.50 -16.67 -5.31
CA VAL A 31 -25.43 -17.74 -4.30
C VAL A 31 -26.09 -17.32 -2.99
N ALA A 32 -25.90 -16.08 -2.54
CA ALA A 32 -26.28 -15.63 -1.21
C ALA A 32 -27.58 -14.85 -1.18
N GLY A 33 -28.05 -14.26 -2.29
CA GLY A 33 -29.31 -13.53 -2.41
C GLY A 33 -29.34 -12.18 -1.70
N PHE A 34 -28.20 -11.58 -1.40
CA PHE A 34 -28.14 -10.28 -0.73
C PHE A 34 -28.58 -9.12 -1.64
N THR A 35 -28.82 -7.93 -1.08
CA THR A 35 -29.18 -6.75 -1.85
C THR A 35 -27.94 -6.09 -2.46
N ILE A 36 -28.00 -5.80 -3.78
CA ILE A 36 -26.99 -5.00 -4.49
C ILE A 36 -27.51 -3.57 -4.60
N ASN A 37 -26.72 -2.60 -4.15
CA ASN A 37 -26.98 -1.17 -4.31
C ASN A 37 -25.98 -0.59 -5.31
N CYS A 38 -26.46 0.12 -6.31
CA CYS A 38 -25.62 0.81 -7.27
C CYS A 38 -25.63 2.31 -6.94
N PRO A 39 -24.47 2.95 -6.80
CA PRO A 39 -24.40 4.40 -6.59
C PRO A 39 -24.91 5.15 -7.84
N GLU A 40 -25.39 6.34 -7.63
CA GLU A 40 -25.88 7.19 -8.72
C GLU A 40 -24.76 7.58 -9.68
N SER A 41 -23.58 7.88 -9.14
CA SER A 41 -22.40 8.24 -9.91
C SER A 41 -21.11 7.99 -9.12
N ALA A 42 -19.96 8.05 -9.79
CA ALA A 42 -18.66 7.97 -9.10
C ALA A 42 -18.46 9.12 -8.09
N ALA A 43 -19.07 10.27 -8.31
CA ALA A 43 -18.98 11.42 -7.41
C ALA A 43 -19.83 11.25 -6.14
N THR A 44 -20.90 10.46 -6.20
CA THR A 44 -21.83 10.26 -5.06
C THR A 44 -21.47 9.05 -4.20
N VAL A 45 -20.54 8.18 -4.63
CA VAL A 45 -20.19 6.92 -3.94
C VAL A 45 -20.01 7.08 -2.42
N GLN A 46 -19.35 8.15 -1.97
CA GLN A 46 -19.11 8.38 -0.54
C GLN A 46 -20.39 8.74 0.23
N ILE A 47 -21.30 9.44 -0.42
CA ILE A 47 -22.62 9.81 0.14
C ILE A 47 -23.47 8.56 0.18
N ASP A 48 -23.56 7.84 -0.93
CA ASP A 48 -24.35 6.62 -1.07
C ASP A 48 -23.86 5.54 -0.10
N LEU A 49 -22.53 5.39 0.06
CA LEU A 49 -21.94 4.46 1.03
C LEU A 49 -22.41 4.75 2.46
N ARG A 50 -22.50 6.02 2.83
CA ARG A 50 -22.97 6.45 4.14
C ARG A 50 -24.47 6.25 4.33
N GLU A 51 -25.28 6.52 3.31
CA GLU A 51 -26.73 6.36 3.35
C GLU A 51 -27.15 4.90 3.38
N ILE A 52 -26.52 4.08 2.53
CA ILE A 52 -26.79 2.64 2.43
C ILE A 52 -26.28 1.90 3.66
N GLY A 53 -25.07 2.22 4.13
CA GLY A 53 -24.40 1.51 5.22
C GLY A 53 -24.28 0.01 4.92
N PRO A 54 -23.48 -0.42 3.95
CA PRO A 54 -23.40 -1.83 3.56
C PRO A 54 -22.92 -2.70 4.69
N THR A 55 -23.36 -3.97 4.71
CA THR A 55 -22.90 -4.98 5.68
C THR A 55 -21.67 -5.73 5.20
N TYR A 56 -21.48 -5.74 3.89
CA TYR A 56 -20.36 -6.39 3.19
C TYR A 56 -19.75 -5.40 2.21
N TYR A 57 -18.44 -5.19 2.29
CA TYR A 57 -17.78 -4.17 1.52
C TYR A 57 -16.45 -4.63 0.94
N PHE A 58 -16.20 -4.28 -0.32
CA PHE A 58 -14.91 -4.45 -0.97
C PHE A 58 -14.43 -3.14 -1.56
N ALA A 59 -13.19 -2.78 -1.26
CA ALA A 59 -12.56 -1.59 -1.82
C ALA A 59 -11.05 -1.76 -1.99
N PRO A 60 -10.44 -1.17 -3.02
CA PRO A 60 -9.00 -1.05 -3.10
C PRO A 60 -8.44 -0.15 -1.98
N PRO A 61 -7.15 -0.31 -1.59
CA PRO A 61 -6.54 0.46 -0.50
C PRO A 61 -6.73 1.97 -0.61
N ARG A 62 -6.65 2.52 -1.82
CA ARG A 62 -6.82 3.95 -2.09
C ARG A 62 -8.15 4.54 -1.56
N VAL A 63 -9.21 3.75 -1.54
CA VAL A 63 -10.50 4.22 -0.99
C VAL A 63 -10.40 4.37 0.53
N PHE A 64 -9.76 3.43 1.20
CA PHE A 64 -9.51 3.50 2.65
C PHE A 64 -8.54 4.64 2.99
N GLU A 65 -7.52 4.88 2.16
CA GLU A 65 -6.63 6.05 2.30
C GLU A 65 -7.41 7.36 2.23
N GLY A 66 -8.29 7.52 1.23
CA GLY A 66 -9.14 8.70 1.10
C GLY A 66 -10.06 8.92 2.31
N MET A 67 -10.63 7.83 2.88
CA MET A 67 -11.41 7.90 4.11
C MET A 67 -10.58 8.39 5.30
N LEU A 68 -9.36 7.85 5.50
CA LEU A 68 -8.48 8.26 6.59
C LEU A 68 -8.01 9.71 6.40
N THR A 69 -7.64 10.11 5.20
CA THR A 69 -7.25 11.49 4.88
C THR A 69 -8.37 12.48 5.23
N SER A 70 -9.62 12.13 4.87
CA SER A 70 -10.79 12.97 5.21
C SER A 70 -11.00 13.10 6.71
N VAL A 71 -10.72 12.05 7.49
CA VAL A 71 -10.76 12.10 8.97
C VAL A 71 -9.63 13.00 9.49
N SER A 72 -8.41 12.84 8.96
CA SER A 72 -7.24 13.62 9.39
C SER A 72 -7.44 15.11 9.17
N ILE A 73 -7.89 15.54 8.00
CA ILE A 73 -8.20 16.96 7.68
C ILE A 73 -9.23 17.52 8.66
N ARG A 74 -10.34 16.81 8.89
CA ARG A 74 -11.37 17.26 9.85
C ARG A 74 -10.86 17.35 11.28
N MET A 75 -9.89 16.54 11.66
CA MET A 75 -9.29 16.58 12.99
C MET A 75 -8.28 17.71 13.13
N GLU A 76 -7.62 18.13 12.05
CA GLU A 76 -6.77 19.33 12.05
C GLU A 76 -7.58 20.60 12.30
N ASP A 77 -8.79 20.69 11.77
CA ASP A 77 -9.72 21.79 11.97
C ASP A 77 -10.48 21.71 13.31
N ALA A 78 -10.34 20.61 14.04
CA ALA A 78 -11.07 20.42 15.31
C ALA A 78 -10.47 21.24 16.45
N SER A 79 -11.31 21.59 17.44
CA SER A 79 -10.84 22.23 18.66
C SER A 79 -9.83 21.36 19.41
N ALA A 80 -8.95 21.99 20.18
CA ALA A 80 -7.92 21.29 20.95
C ALA A 80 -8.48 20.19 21.86
N ALA A 81 -9.65 20.41 22.48
CA ALA A 81 -10.31 19.43 23.34
C ALA A 81 -10.79 18.20 22.53
N LYS A 82 -11.37 18.40 21.34
CA LYS A 82 -11.78 17.30 20.45
C LYS A 82 -10.57 16.50 19.96
N ARG A 83 -9.48 17.18 19.57
CA ARG A 83 -8.23 16.57 19.16
C ARG A 83 -7.63 15.71 20.27
N TRP A 84 -7.52 16.27 21.46
CA TRP A 84 -7.02 15.55 22.64
C TRP A 84 -7.84 14.29 22.93
N LEU A 85 -9.17 14.39 22.91
CA LEU A 85 -10.06 13.24 23.13
C LEU A 85 -9.87 12.19 22.05
N PHE A 86 -9.83 12.61 20.77
CA PHE A 86 -9.59 11.72 19.64
C PHE A 86 -8.27 10.96 19.77
N GLU A 87 -7.17 11.65 20.07
CA GLU A 87 -5.85 11.05 20.23
C GLU A 87 -5.82 10.03 21.38
N ARG A 88 -6.45 10.34 22.51
CA ARG A 88 -6.56 9.41 23.65
C ARG A 88 -7.38 8.17 23.31
N CYS A 89 -8.51 8.33 22.64
CA CYS A 89 -9.30 7.21 22.17
C CYS A 89 -8.56 6.38 21.14
N MET A 90 -7.87 7.01 20.18
CA MET A 90 -7.10 6.29 19.17
C MET A 90 -5.89 5.54 19.76
N ALA A 91 -5.25 6.06 20.81
CA ALA A 91 -4.21 5.34 21.52
C ALA A 91 -4.76 4.05 22.18
N LEU A 92 -5.95 4.11 22.77
CA LEU A 92 -6.64 2.92 23.31
C LEU A 92 -7.03 1.96 22.19
N ALA A 93 -7.62 2.47 21.09
CA ALA A 93 -8.01 1.66 19.95
C ALA A 93 -6.83 0.85 19.36
N ARG A 94 -5.68 1.50 19.14
CA ARG A 94 -4.46 0.85 18.62
C ARG A 94 -3.93 -0.24 19.54
N ARG A 95 -4.15 -0.12 20.85
CA ARG A 95 -3.69 -1.08 21.85
C ARG A 95 -4.56 -2.33 21.91
N VAL A 96 -5.89 -2.19 21.84
CA VAL A 96 -6.81 -3.30 22.13
C VAL A 96 -7.87 -3.56 21.07
N GLY A 97 -8.10 -2.66 20.09
CA GLY A 97 -9.23 -2.75 19.19
C GLY A 97 -9.15 -3.96 18.26
N ALA A 98 -7.96 -4.27 17.71
CA ALA A 98 -7.79 -5.45 16.87
C ALA A 98 -7.95 -6.75 17.66
N ASP A 99 -7.49 -6.80 18.92
CA ASP A 99 -7.65 -7.98 19.77
C ASP A 99 -9.13 -8.21 20.13
N LEU A 100 -9.88 -7.14 20.43
CA LEU A 100 -11.32 -7.21 20.63
C LEU A 100 -12.04 -7.73 19.39
N LEU A 101 -11.65 -7.24 18.21
CA LEU A 101 -12.23 -7.63 16.93
C LEU A 101 -11.95 -9.11 16.60
N ASP A 102 -10.76 -9.62 16.95
CA ASP A 102 -10.35 -11.00 16.73
C ASP A 102 -10.78 -11.95 17.86
N GLY A 103 -11.51 -11.44 18.86
CA GLY A 103 -12.00 -12.23 20.00
C GLY A 103 -10.91 -12.65 20.98
N ARG A 104 -9.76 -11.98 20.95
CA ARG A 104 -8.67 -12.23 21.90
C ARG A 104 -9.00 -11.69 23.29
N PRO A 105 -8.40 -12.24 24.35
CA PRO A 105 -8.64 -11.74 25.71
C PRO A 105 -8.10 -10.32 25.89
N VAL A 106 -8.98 -9.42 26.37
CA VAL A 106 -8.66 -8.02 26.72
C VAL A 106 -9.17 -7.76 28.13
N GLY A 107 -8.39 -7.01 28.92
CA GLY A 107 -8.75 -6.66 30.29
C GLY A 107 -10.12 -5.97 30.40
N GLY A 108 -10.87 -6.25 31.47
CA GLY A 108 -12.24 -5.74 31.64
C GLY A 108 -12.32 -4.21 31.63
N TRP A 109 -11.34 -3.55 32.23
CA TRP A 109 -11.27 -2.08 32.22
C TRP A 109 -11.04 -1.51 30.83
N ASP A 110 -10.11 -2.07 30.06
CA ASP A 110 -9.84 -1.65 28.67
C ASP A 110 -11.07 -1.89 27.78
N ARG A 111 -11.76 -3.02 27.96
CA ARG A 111 -13.03 -3.30 27.26
C ARG A 111 -14.09 -2.27 27.57
N PHE A 112 -14.25 -1.88 28.84
CA PHE A 112 -15.20 -0.85 29.26
C PHE A 112 -14.85 0.52 28.65
N CYS A 113 -13.58 0.94 28.76
CA CYS A 113 -13.10 2.19 28.15
C CYS A 113 -13.26 2.18 26.63
N TYR A 114 -13.00 1.05 25.96
CA TYR A 114 -13.21 0.91 24.53
C TYR A 114 -14.68 1.07 24.14
N ALA A 115 -15.61 0.50 24.91
CA ALA A 115 -17.04 0.66 24.66
C ALA A 115 -17.52 2.10 24.78
N LEU A 116 -17.00 2.86 25.78
CA LEU A 116 -17.26 4.30 25.90
C LEU A 116 -16.69 5.09 24.73
N ALA A 117 -15.45 4.77 24.31
CA ALA A 117 -14.81 5.40 23.17
C ALA A 117 -15.51 5.01 21.85
N ASP A 118 -16.07 3.81 21.75
CA ASP A 118 -16.88 3.39 20.62
C ASP A 118 -18.13 4.26 20.46
N ALA A 119 -18.86 4.48 21.54
CA ALA A 119 -20.03 5.33 21.52
C ALA A 119 -19.72 6.81 21.21
N ALA A 120 -18.58 7.32 21.70
CA ALA A 120 -18.22 8.73 21.59
C ALA A 120 -17.43 9.06 20.29
N ILE A 121 -16.58 8.15 19.79
CA ILE A 121 -15.62 8.40 18.73
C ILE A 121 -15.68 7.36 17.61
N TYR A 122 -15.49 6.04 17.89
CA TYR A 122 -15.31 5.06 16.82
C TYR A 122 -16.61 4.79 16.05
N GLY A 123 -17.74 4.69 16.74
CA GLY A 123 -19.06 4.56 16.12
C GLY A 123 -19.40 5.74 15.20
N PRO A 124 -19.32 7.01 15.69
CA PRO A 124 -19.45 8.19 14.83
C PRO A 124 -18.47 8.21 13.64
N LEU A 125 -17.21 7.82 13.82
CA LEU A 125 -16.26 7.72 12.71
C LEU A 125 -16.71 6.69 11.66
N ARG A 126 -17.06 5.48 12.09
CA ARG A 126 -17.58 4.45 11.18
C ARG A 126 -18.83 4.94 10.45
N ASN A 127 -19.71 5.66 11.13
CA ASN A 127 -20.93 6.20 10.52
C ASN A 127 -20.63 7.24 9.44
N VAL A 128 -19.70 8.16 9.70
CA VAL A 128 -19.28 9.17 8.71
C VAL A 128 -18.62 8.53 7.48
N MET A 129 -17.92 7.43 7.66
CA MET A 129 -17.29 6.65 6.58
C MET A 129 -18.26 5.67 5.89
N GLY A 130 -19.52 5.55 6.34
CA GLY A 130 -20.48 4.56 5.81
C GLY A 130 -20.22 3.12 6.26
N LEU A 131 -19.40 2.92 7.31
CA LEU A 131 -18.95 1.62 7.75
C LEU A 131 -19.60 1.15 9.06
N SER A 132 -20.68 1.80 9.53
CA SER A 132 -21.30 1.51 10.81
C SER A 132 -21.93 0.11 10.89
N ARG A 133 -22.42 -0.42 9.76
CA ARG A 133 -23.10 -1.73 9.66
C ARG A 133 -22.20 -2.84 9.12
N ILE A 134 -20.93 -2.54 8.84
CA ILE A 134 -19.98 -3.48 8.25
C ILE A 134 -19.79 -4.70 9.16
N ARG A 135 -20.11 -5.89 8.64
CA ARG A 135 -19.76 -7.19 9.24
C ARG A 135 -18.39 -7.67 8.83
N VAL A 136 -18.07 -7.48 7.55
CA VAL A 136 -16.78 -7.81 6.96
C VAL A 136 -16.47 -6.88 5.78
N ALA A 137 -15.25 -6.40 5.72
CA ALA A 137 -14.72 -5.67 4.59
C ALA A 137 -13.46 -6.35 4.06
N TYR A 138 -13.25 -6.22 2.75
CA TYR A 138 -12.04 -6.69 2.09
C TYR A 138 -11.34 -5.59 1.33
N THR A 139 -10.03 -5.70 1.26
CA THR A 139 -9.19 -4.90 0.38
C THR A 139 -8.27 -5.80 -0.44
N ALA A 140 -8.03 -5.41 -1.69
CA ALA A 140 -7.14 -6.11 -2.61
C ALA A 140 -6.73 -5.21 -3.78
N GLY A 141 -5.91 -5.74 -4.69
CA GLY A 141 -5.46 -5.07 -5.92
C GLY A 141 -4.18 -4.26 -5.76
N ALA A 142 -3.82 -3.89 -4.55
CA ALA A 142 -2.55 -3.28 -4.17
C ALA A 142 -2.24 -3.60 -2.71
N ALA A 143 -0.99 -3.38 -2.29
CA ALA A 143 -0.63 -3.48 -0.89
C ALA A 143 -1.31 -2.35 -0.09
N ILE A 144 -1.91 -2.70 1.05
CA ILE A 144 -2.40 -1.72 2.02
C ILE A 144 -1.33 -1.52 3.10
N GLY A 145 -1.07 -0.26 3.45
CA GLY A 145 -0.13 0.04 4.52
C GLY A 145 -0.55 -0.53 5.87
N PRO A 146 0.40 -1.05 6.64
CA PRO A 146 0.10 -1.66 7.93
C PRO A 146 -0.60 -0.70 8.89
N ASP A 147 -0.25 0.59 8.87
CA ASP A 147 -0.87 1.60 9.74
C ASP A 147 -2.30 1.94 9.31
N LEU A 148 -2.54 2.06 8.00
CA LEU A 148 -3.89 2.22 7.45
C LEU A 148 -4.77 1.00 7.81
N PHE A 149 -4.25 -0.19 7.60
CA PHE A 149 -4.94 -1.43 7.92
C PHE A 149 -5.22 -1.54 9.42
N ARG A 150 -4.22 -1.22 10.26
CA ARG A 150 -4.35 -1.17 11.73
C ARG A 150 -5.38 -0.15 12.17
N PHE A 151 -5.43 1.05 11.55
CA PHE A 151 -6.40 2.08 11.88
C PHE A 151 -7.84 1.54 11.78
N PHE A 152 -8.24 1.00 10.64
CA PHE A 152 -9.60 0.49 10.45
C PHE A 152 -9.93 -0.65 11.40
N ARG A 153 -9.03 -1.59 11.59
CA ARG A 153 -9.25 -2.69 12.53
C ARG A 153 -9.33 -2.22 13.97
N SER A 154 -8.54 -1.23 14.35
CA SER A 154 -8.54 -0.68 15.71
C SER A 154 -9.87 -0.02 16.10
N ILE A 155 -10.57 0.59 15.15
CA ILE A 155 -11.89 1.19 15.37
C ILE A 155 -13.05 0.20 15.12
N GLY A 156 -12.77 -1.10 15.04
CA GLY A 156 -13.78 -2.15 14.97
C GLY A 156 -14.28 -2.50 13.56
N VAL A 157 -13.64 -2.02 12.49
CA VAL A 157 -13.93 -2.46 11.12
C VAL A 157 -13.24 -3.79 10.86
N ASN A 158 -14.00 -4.85 10.60
CA ASN A 158 -13.46 -6.18 10.29
C ASN A 158 -12.87 -6.22 8.86
N LEU A 159 -11.84 -5.39 8.67
CA LEU A 159 -11.11 -5.30 7.41
C LEU A 159 -10.12 -6.45 7.29
N LYS A 160 -10.06 -7.04 6.10
CA LYS A 160 -9.18 -8.15 5.73
C LYS A 160 -8.56 -7.92 4.38
N GLN A 161 -7.44 -8.58 4.14
CA GLN A 161 -6.83 -8.65 2.82
C GLN A 161 -7.24 -9.94 2.11
N LEU A 162 -7.32 -9.86 0.79
CA LEU A 162 -7.36 -11.01 -0.10
C LEU A 162 -6.40 -10.77 -1.27
N TYR A 163 -6.01 -11.86 -1.91
CA TYR A 163 -5.16 -11.83 -3.08
C TYR A 163 -5.75 -12.70 -4.19
N GLY A 164 -5.65 -12.20 -5.39
CA GLY A 164 -6.00 -12.87 -6.62
C GLY A 164 -5.92 -11.92 -7.79
N GLN A 165 -6.07 -12.48 -8.97
CA GLN A 165 -6.03 -11.77 -10.26
C GLN A 165 -7.29 -12.13 -11.04
N THR A 166 -7.51 -11.50 -12.19
CA THR A 166 -8.63 -11.83 -13.08
C THR A 166 -8.56 -13.30 -13.51
N GLU A 167 -7.36 -13.79 -13.81
CA GLU A 167 -7.06 -15.16 -14.20
C GLU A 167 -7.33 -16.21 -13.12
N THR A 168 -7.50 -15.78 -11.88
CA THR A 168 -7.82 -16.64 -10.73
C THR A 168 -9.14 -16.26 -10.06
N CYS A 169 -10.03 -15.56 -10.78
CA CYS A 169 -11.29 -15.05 -10.25
C CYS A 169 -11.16 -14.31 -8.92
N ALA A 170 -10.06 -13.55 -8.73
CA ALA A 170 -9.68 -12.87 -7.49
C ALA A 170 -9.65 -13.78 -6.23
N TYR A 171 -9.53 -15.10 -6.40
CA TYR A 171 -9.69 -16.08 -5.33
C TYR A 171 -8.47 -16.99 -5.23
N VAL A 172 -7.41 -16.48 -4.60
CA VAL A 172 -6.16 -17.22 -4.35
C VAL A 172 -5.90 -17.34 -2.85
N CYS A 173 -5.77 -16.20 -2.16
CA CYS A 173 -5.58 -16.15 -0.73
C CYS A 173 -6.62 -15.26 -0.07
N ILE A 174 -6.95 -15.58 1.19
CA ILE A 174 -7.93 -14.83 1.95
C ILE A 174 -7.62 -14.89 3.45
N GLN A 175 -7.65 -13.76 4.11
CA GLN A 175 -7.52 -13.70 5.56
C GLN A 175 -8.82 -14.14 6.25
N ARG A 176 -8.68 -14.93 7.30
CA ARG A 176 -9.81 -15.45 8.09
C ARG A 176 -9.93 -14.72 9.43
N ASN A 177 -11.11 -14.75 10.04
CA ASN A 177 -11.31 -14.22 11.40
C ASN A 177 -10.31 -14.85 12.37
N GLY A 178 -9.71 -14.05 13.23
CA GLY A 178 -8.72 -14.49 14.21
C GLY A 178 -7.34 -14.80 13.64
N GLN A 179 -7.15 -14.79 12.33
CA GLN A 179 -5.87 -15.09 11.64
C GLN A 179 -5.38 -13.94 10.77
N VAL A 180 -5.83 -12.74 11.06
CA VAL A 180 -5.45 -11.55 10.28
C VAL A 180 -4.07 -11.08 10.71
N GLN A 181 -3.16 -10.96 9.74
CA GLN A 181 -1.82 -10.36 9.90
C GLN A 181 -1.72 -9.12 9.00
N LEU A 182 -1.02 -8.09 9.45
CA LEU A 182 -0.99 -6.79 8.77
C LEU A 182 -0.25 -6.83 7.41
N ASN A 183 0.72 -7.72 7.27
CA ASN A 183 1.64 -7.78 6.15
C ASN A 183 1.46 -9.01 5.24
N THR A 184 0.36 -9.75 5.39
CA THR A 184 0.02 -10.92 4.57
C THR A 184 -1.33 -10.74 3.88
N VAL A 185 -1.56 -11.49 2.84
CA VAL A 185 -2.85 -11.57 2.14
C VAL A 185 -3.67 -12.80 2.53
N GLY A 186 -3.24 -13.52 3.58
CA GLY A 186 -3.89 -14.70 4.10
C GLY A 186 -3.34 -16.02 3.56
N ALA A 187 -3.95 -17.11 4.01
CA ALA A 187 -3.64 -18.45 3.54
C ALA A 187 -4.39 -18.77 2.25
N ALA A 188 -3.97 -19.83 1.57
CA ALA A 188 -4.66 -20.35 0.40
C ALA A 188 -6.15 -20.52 0.64
N ALA A 189 -6.96 -20.07 -0.32
CA ALA A 189 -8.40 -20.27 -0.29
C ALA A 189 -8.75 -21.76 -0.50
N PRO A 190 -9.91 -22.24 -0.02
CA PRO A 190 -10.33 -23.62 -0.24
C PRO A 190 -10.29 -24.03 -1.71
N GLY A 191 -9.65 -25.17 -2.01
CA GLY A 191 -9.48 -25.68 -3.38
C GLY A 191 -8.36 -25.04 -4.18
N ILE A 192 -7.49 -24.25 -3.53
CA ILE A 192 -6.32 -23.61 -4.12
C ILE A 192 -5.05 -24.21 -3.51
N GLU A 193 -4.13 -24.59 -4.37
CA GLU A 193 -2.77 -24.96 -4.04
C GLU A 193 -1.82 -23.78 -4.38
N LEU A 194 -0.86 -23.52 -3.49
CA LEU A 194 0.15 -22.48 -3.63
C LEU A 194 1.54 -23.06 -3.50
N LYS A 195 2.46 -22.57 -4.31
CA LYS A 195 3.90 -22.76 -4.09
C LYS A 195 4.69 -21.53 -4.55
N ILE A 196 5.89 -21.39 -4.05
CA ILE A 196 6.85 -20.39 -4.50
C ILE A 196 7.87 -21.11 -5.39
N ALA A 197 8.07 -20.60 -6.59
CA ALA A 197 9.08 -21.09 -7.52
C ALA A 197 10.49 -20.64 -7.08
N ASP A 198 11.54 -21.25 -7.64
CA ASP A 198 12.94 -20.93 -7.30
C ASP A 198 13.33 -19.46 -7.55
N ASN A 199 12.64 -18.82 -8.50
CA ASN A 199 12.80 -17.39 -8.80
C ASN A 199 11.99 -16.48 -7.86
N GLY A 200 11.26 -17.04 -6.88
CA GLY A 200 10.41 -16.30 -5.95
C GLY A 200 8.99 -16.04 -6.47
N GLU A 201 8.64 -16.50 -7.68
CA GLU A 201 7.31 -16.30 -8.25
C GLU A 201 6.26 -17.18 -7.54
N VAL A 202 5.10 -16.59 -7.27
CA VAL A 202 3.92 -17.29 -6.74
C VAL A 202 3.26 -18.08 -7.84
N LEU A 203 3.17 -19.39 -7.65
CA LEU A 203 2.46 -20.30 -8.55
C LEU A 203 1.17 -20.78 -7.88
N VAL A 204 0.10 -20.80 -8.67
CA VAL A 204 -1.25 -21.14 -8.21
C VAL A 204 -1.83 -22.28 -9.04
N LYS A 205 -2.49 -23.23 -8.36
CA LYS A 205 -3.27 -24.29 -9.03
C LYS A 205 -4.58 -24.47 -8.28
N GLY A 206 -5.66 -24.69 -9.03
CA GLY A 206 -6.95 -24.94 -8.40
C GLY A 206 -8.15 -24.49 -9.22
N VAL A 207 -9.33 -24.56 -8.58
CA VAL A 207 -10.62 -24.38 -9.24
C VAL A 207 -10.91 -22.97 -9.74
N SER A 208 -10.19 -21.97 -9.23
CA SER A 208 -10.35 -20.57 -9.62
C SER A 208 -9.49 -20.15 -10.81
N VAL A 209 -8.51 -20.98 -11.19
CA VAL A 209 -7.60 -20.68 -12.30
C VAL A 209 -8.33 -20.78 -13.62
N LEU A 210 -8.13 -19.78 -14.51
CA LEU A 210 -8.68 -19.81 -15.87
C LEU A 210 -8.25 -21.09 -16.60
N LYS A 211 -9.09 -21.58 -17.50
CA LYS A 211 -8.72 -22.73 -18.33
C LYS A 211 -7.79 -22.32 -19.46
N GLU A 212 -8.10 -21.20 -20.10
CA GLU A 212 -7.33 -20.67 -21.23
C GLU A 212 -7.70 -19.21 -21.51
N TYR A 213 -6.83 -18.46 -22.16
CA TYR A 213 -7.17 -17.21 -22.82
C TYR A 213 -7.87 -17.50 -24.14
N TYR A 214 -9.05 -16.93 -24.33
CA TYR A 214 -9.89 -17.18 -25.50
C TYR A 214 -9.15 -16.93 -26.82
N LYS A 215 -9.05 -17.95 -27.65
CA LYS A 215 -8.32 -17.94 -28.94
C LYS A 215 -6.84 -17.56 -28.87
N ARG A 216 -6.21 -17.72 -27.68
CA ARG A 216 -4.81 -17.41 -27.46
C ARG A 216 -4.09 -18.57 -26.76
N PRO A 217 -3.90 -19.72 -27.48
CA PRO A 217 -3.20 -20.86 -26.89
C PRO A 217 -1.72 -20.57 -26.60
N ASP A 218 -1.08 -19.69 -27.37
CA ASP A 218 0.26 -19.16 -27.16
C ASP A 218 0.38 -18.50 -25.78
N ALA A 219 -0.46 -17.50 -25.52
CA ALA A 219 -0.49 -16.77 -24.24
C ALA A 219 -0.88 -17.70 -23.07
N THR A 220 -1.73 -18.68 -23.29
CA THR A 220 -2.10 -19.67 -22.27
C THR A 220 -0.91 -20.53 -21.88
N ALA A 221 -0.15 -21.04 -22.85
CA ALA A 221 1.04 -21.86 -22.62
C ALA A 221 2.18 -21.09 -21.93
N GLU A 222 2.26 -19.77 -22.08
CA GLU A 222 3.23 -18.93 -21.37
C GLU A 222 2.97 -18.87 -19.87
N VAL A 223 1.69 -18.94 -19.43
CA VAL A 223 1.31 -18.72 -18.03
C VAL A 223 0.82 -19.97 -17.31
N ILE A 224 0.42 -21.03 -18.01
CA ILE A 224 0.00 -22.31 -17.42
C ILE A 224 0.95 -23.41 -17.89
N ASP A 225 1.65 -24.05 -16.94
CA ASP A 225 2.56 -25.14 -17.25
C ASP A 225 1.81 -26.47 -17.50
N ALA A 226 2.54 -27.49 -17.98
CA ALA A 226 1.97 -28.81 -18.26
C ALA A 226 1.38 -29.52 -17.02
N ALA A 227 1.78 -29.13 -15.81
CA ALA A 227 1.25 -29.65 -14.54
C ALA A 227 0.03 -28.86 -14.04
N GLY A 228 -0.41 -27.82 -14.77
CA GLY A 228 -1.56 -26.99 -14.45
C GLY A 228 -1.27 -25.88 -13.43
N TRP A 229 -0.01 -25.50 -13.23
CA TRP A 229 0.36 -24.37 -12.39
C TRP A 229 0.32 -23.08 -13.20
N PHE A 230 -0.46 -22.13 -12.69
CA PHE A 230 -0.55 -20.78 -13.22
C PHE A 230 0.54 -19.90 -12.63
N ARG A 231 1.28 -19.23 -13.49
CA ARG A 231 2.30 -18.23 -13.17
C ARG A 231 1.64 -16.89 -12.96
N THR A 232 1.65 -16.40 -11.71
CA THR A 232 0.96 -15.15 -11.39
C THR A 232 1.69 -13.89 -11.85
N GLY A 233 2.99 -14.00 -12.11
CA GLY A 233 3.85 -12.85 -12.33
C GLY A 233 4.09 -12.01 -11.08
N ASP A 234 3.65 -12.47 -9.91
CA ASP A 234 3.91 -11.83 -8.62
C ASP A 234 4.94 -12.65 -7.84
N ALA A 235 5.84 -11.98 -7.13
CA ALA A 235 6.77 -12.59 -6.20
C ALA A 235 6.22 -12.54 -4.77
N GLY A 236 6.47 -13.60 -4.01
CA GLY A 236 6.00 -13.68 -2.63
C GLY A 236 6.75 -14.70 -1.80
N VAL A 237 6.42 -14.73 -0.51
CA VAL A 237 6.90 -15.72 0.45
C VAL A 237 5.72 -16.25 1.26
N ILE A 238 5.77 -17.52 1.63
CA ILE A 238 4.80 -18.14 2.54
C ILE A 238 5.46 -18.22 3.91
N ASP A 239 4.81 -17.64 4.92
CA ASP A 239 5.31 -17.65 6.29
C ASP A 239 5.08 -18.99 6.99
N ALA A 240 5.59 -19.15 8.22
CA ALA A 240 5.44 -20.34 9.02
C ALA A 240 3.98 -20.69 9.37
N ALA A 241 3.07 -19.72 9.30
CA ALA A 241 1.63 -19.91 9.51
C ALA A 241 0.89 -20.28 8.20
N GLY A 242 1.62 -20.45 7.08
CA GLY A 242 1.04 -20.77 5.77
C GLY A 242 0.36 -19.57 5.10
N GLN A 243 0.62 -18.35 5.55
CA GLN A 243 0.07 -17.14 4.94
C GLN A 243 1.01 -16.56 3.89
N LEU A 244 0.45 -16.15 2.76
CA LEU A 244 1.18 -15.53 1.66
C LEU A 244 1.43 -14.05 1.95
N ARG A 245 2.67 -13.62 1.77
CA ARG A 245 3.06 -12.22 1.64
C ARG A 245 3.46 -11.96 0.19
N ILE A 246 2.77 -11.06 -0.46
CA ILE A 246 3.20 -10.54 -1.77
C ILE A 246 4.26 -9.48 -1.54
N ILE A 247 5.35 -9.58 -2.29
CA ILE A 247 6.49 -8.68 -2.18
C ILE A 247 6.50 -7.68 -3.33
N ASP A 248 6.41 -8.18 -4.58
CA ASP A 248 6.48 -7.34 -5.78
C ASP A 248 6.01 -8.11 -7.02
N ARG A 249 6.09 -7.50 -8.20
CA ARG A 249 6.01 -8.24 -9.46
C ARG A 249 7.27 -9.08 -9.67
N ALA A 250 7.15 -10.34 -10.05
CA ALA A 250 8.28 -11.25 -10.20
C ALA A 250 9.35 -10.72 -11.18
N LYS A 251 8.93 -10.01 -12.24
CA LYS A 251 9.84 -9.38 -13.22
C LYS A 251 10.58 -8.15 -12.68
N ASP A 252 10.04 -7.51 -11.62
CA ASP A 252 10.60 -6.31 -11.01
C ASP A 252 11.47 -6.65 -9.80
N VAL A 253 11.38 -7.89 -9.29
CA VAL A 253 12.25 -8.40 -8.25
C VAL A 253 13.62 -8.72 -8.86
N GLY A 254 14.63 -8.09 -8.29
CA GLY A 254 16.03 -8.32 -8.61
C GLY A 254 16.78 -8.95 -7.44
N ARG A 255 18.11 -8.94 -7.56
CA ARG A 255 19.01 -9.28 -6.46
C ARG A 255 20.06 -8.20 -6.33
N LEU A 256 20.45 -7.92 -5.08
CA LEU A 256 21.67 -7.17 -4.80
C LEU A 256 22.89 -8.00 -5.21
N ALA A 257 24.05 -7.38 -5.35
CA ALA A 257 25.30 -8.07 -5.66
C ALA A 257 25.63 -9.15 -4.62
N GLY A 258 25.28 -8.95 -3.36
CA GLY A 258 25.38 -9.94 -2.27
C GLY A 258 24.36 -11.09 -2.31
N GLY A 259 23.48 -11.14 -3.33
CA GLY A 259 22.49 -12.20 -3.53
C GLY A 259 21.15 -11.98 -2.83
N ALA A 260 21.04 -11.01 -1.92
CA ALA A 260 19.77 -10.68 -1.25
C ALA A 260 18.69 -10.28 -2.27
N MET A 261 17.45 -10.73 -2.05
CA MET A 261 16.32 -10.40 -2.90
C MET A 261 16.00 -8.91 -2.77
N PHE A 262 15.95 -8.20 -3.89
CA PHE A 262 15.64 -6.78 -3.97
C PHE A 262 14.27 -6.56 -4.62
N ALA A 263 13.31 -6.08 -3.86
CA ALA A 263 11.94 -5.81 -4.26
C ALA A 263 11.66 -4.30 -4.18
N PRO A 264 11.92 -3.54 -5.25
CA PRO A 264 11.85 -2.08 -5.21
C PRO A 264 10.48 -1.54 -4.82
N ASN A 265 9.39 -2.04 -5.41
CA ASN A 265 8.04 -1.54 -5.11
C ASN A 265 7.64 -1.80 -3.64
N TYR A 266 8.18 -2.84 -3.01
CA TYR A 266 7.93 -3.10 -1.59
C TYR A 266 8.48 -1.98 -0.70
N ILE A 267 9.71 -1.55 -0.96
CA ILE A 267 10.38 -0.46 -0.24
C ILE A 267 9.70 0.88 -0.56
N GLU A 268 9.44 1.14 -1.84
CA GLU A 268 8.79 2.35 -2.33
C GLU A 268 7.40 2.53 -1.73
N ASN A 269 6.61 1.46 -1.65
CA ASN A 269 5.30 1.51 -1.02
C ASN A 269 5.38 1.82 0.48
N LYS A 270 6.37 1.26 1.20
CA LYS A 270 6.60 1.63 2.60
C LYS A 270 6.93 3.12 2.76
N LEU A 271 7.73 3.68 1.86
CA LEU A 271 8.07 5.11 1.87
C LEU A 271 6.83 5.98 1.57
N LYS A 272 5.99 5.58 0.63
CA LYS A 272 4.77 6.32 0.26
C LYS A 272 3.67 6.32 1.33
N PHE A 273 3.80 5.55 2.40
CA PHE A 273 2.89 5.67 3.56
C PHE A 273 3.15 6.91 4.41
N PHE A 274 4.29 7.54 4.27
CA PHE A 274 4.55 8.81 4.95
C PHE A 274 3.89 9.95 4.17
N PRO A 275 3.15 10.86 4.84
CA PRO A 275 2.42 11.94 4.17
C PRO A 275 3.35 12.88 3.39
N TYR A 276 4.64 12.90 3.75
CA TYR A 276 5.65 13.77 3.13
C TYR A 276 6.23 13.19 1.82
N VAL A 277 5.97 11.92 1.53
CA VAL A 277 6.51 11.23 0.34
C VAL A 277 5.40 10.99 -0.67
N LYS A 278 5.49 11.66 -1.81
CA LYS A 278 4.54 11.49 -2.91
C LYS A 278 4.88 10.30 -3.78
N GLU A 279 6.16 10.15 -4.11
CA GLU A 279 6.67 9.03 -4.90
C GLU A 279 8.10 8.68 -4.48
N ALA A 280 8.47 7.43 -4.64
CA ALA A 280 9.82 6.94 -4.41
C ALA A 280 10.23 5.99 -5.54
N VAL A 281 11.52 5.98 -5.89
CA VAL A 281 12.10 5.09 -6.89
C VAL A 281 13.37 4.50 -6.33
N CYS A 282 13.36 3.18 -6.06
CA CYS A 282 14.49 2.46 -5.50
C CYS A 282 15.33 1.77 -6.58
N PHE A 283 16.63 1.83 -6.42
CA PHE A 283 17.64 1.21 -7.26
C PHE A 283 18.51 0.26 -6.42
N GLY A 284 18.86 -0.91 -6.94
CA GLY A 284 19.64 -1.89 -6.17
C GLY A 284 20.01 -3.14 -6.97
N HIS A 285 19.31 -3.44 -8.09
CA HIS A 285 19.57 -4.64 -8.86
C HIS A 285 21.01 -4.69 -9.36
N GLY A 286 21.75 -5.75 -8.99
CA GLY A 286 23.17 -5.93 -9.33
C GLY A 286 24.13 -4.96 -8.62
N ARG A 287 23.67 -4.21 -7.63
CA ARG A 287 24.45 -3.25 -6.84
C ARG A 287 24.65 -3.74 -5.41
N ASP A 288 25.63 -3.19 -4.71
CA ASP A 288 25.98 -3.61 -3.35
C ASP A 288 24.97 -3.11 -2.29
N GLN A 289 24.19 -2.08 -2.60
CA GLN A 289 23.26 -1.44 -1.68
C GLN A 289 22.04 -0.88 -2.41
N VAL A 290 20.98 -0.57 -1.66
CA VAL A 290 19.80 0.13 -2.18
C VAL A 290 19.99 1.64 -2.05
N CYS A 291 19.72 2.36 -3.14
CA CYS A 291 19.62 3.81 -3.17
C CYS A 291 18.22 4.23 -3.61
N ALA A 292 17.78 5.42 -3.21
CA ALA A 292 16.44 5.91 -3.52
C ALA A 292 16.42 7.36 -4.04
N PHE A 293 15.55 7.61 -5.02
CA PHE A 293 15.04 8.94 -5.31
C PHE A 293 13.71 9.12 -4.58
N VAL A 294 13.46 10.29 -4.04
CA VAL A 294 12.21 10.62 -3.35
C VAL A 294 11.63 11.90 -3.94
N ASN A 295 10.35 11.87 -4.30
CA ASN A 295 9.58 13.09 -4.51
C ASN A 295 8.81 13.40 -3.23
N ILE A 296 8.90 14.64 -2.79
CA ILE A 296 8.10 15.13 -1.67
C ILE A 296 6.66 15.39 -2.12
N ASP A 297 5.71 15.23 -1.19
CA ASP A 297 4.38 15.79 -1.35
C ASP A 297 4.47 17.30 -1.06
N PHE A 298 4.32 18.10 -2.11
CA PHE A 298 4.55 19.54 -2.04
C PHE A 298 3.61 20.24 -1.05
N GLU A 299 2.35 19.82 -1.00
CA GLU A 299 1.37 20.38 -0.08
C GLU A 299 1.66 20.00 1.38
N ALA A 300 1.87 18.73 1.64
CA ALA A 300 2.13 18.24 3.00
C ALA A 300 3.45 18.76 3.58
N VAL A 301 4.52 18.77 2.75
CA VAL A 301 5.83 19.31 3.18
C VAL A 301 5.80 20.82 3.28
N GLY A 302 5.06 21.52 2.39
CA GLY A 302 4.83 22.96 2.46
C GLY A 302 4.16 23.37 3.78
N ASN A 303 3.06 22.71 4.12
CA ASN A 303 2.35 22.90 5.40
C ASN A 303 3.25 22.60 6.62
N TRP A 304 4.10 21.58 6.50
CA TRP A 304 5.09 21.29 7.55
C TRP A 304 6.14 22.41 7.66
N ALA A 305 6.68 22.90 6.53
CA ALA A 305 7.67 23.96 6.49
C ALA A 305 7.13 25.26 7.07
N GLU A 306 5.89 25.63 6.75
CA GLU A 306 5.20 26.80 7.33
C GLU A 306 5.09 26.71 8.84
N ARG A 307 4.70 25.54 9.37
CA ARG A 307 4.66 25.32 10.84
C ARG A 307 6.03 25.42 11.51
N GLN A 308 7.11 25.15 10.77
CA GLN A 308 8.51 25.31 11.24
C GLN A 308 9.04 26.72 11.00
N GLY A 309 8.26 27.62 10.41
CA GLY A 309 8.73 28.95 10.02
C GLY A 309 9.81 28.95 8.93
N LEU A 310 9.84 27.93 8.11
CA LEU A 310 10.82 27.74 7.04
C LEU A 310 10.31 28.36 5.73
N PRO A 311 10.87 29.49 5.26
CA PRO A 311 10.44 30.10 4.00
C PRO A 311 10.95 29.30 2.79
N TYR A 312 10.14 29.23 1.72
CA TYR A 312 10.50 28.60 0.46
C TYR A 312 9.82 29.29 -0.73
N GLY A 313 10.48 29.27 -1.90
CA GLY A 313 10.01 29.92 -3.12
C GLY A 313 9.38 28.97 -4.16
N GLY A 314 9.08 27.72 -3.80
CA GLY A 314 8.49 26.71 -4.69
C GLY A 314 9.10 25.31 -4.48
N TYR A 315 8.70 24.36 -5.34
CA TYR A 315 9.10 22.95 -5.17
C TYR A 315 10.62 22.73 -5.12
N VAL A 316 11.36 23.32 -6.08
CA VAL A 316 12.83 23.16 -6.19
C VAL A 316 13.52 23.64 -4.92
N ASP A 317 13.13 24.82 -4.42
CA ASP A 317 13.72 25.39 -3.21
C ASP A 317 13.34 24.61 -1.98
N LEU A 318 12.07 24.18 -1.85
CA LEU A 318 11.60 23.37 -0.73
C LEU A 318 12.31 22.00 -0.68
N ALA A 319 12.42 21.32 -1.81
CA ALA A 319 13.10 20.04 -1.95
C ALA A 319 14.59 20.08 -1.61
N ALA A 320 15.24 21.23 -1.80
CA ALA A 320 16.66 21.44 -1.52
C ALA A 320 16.96 21.84 -0.06
N LYS A 321 15.93 22.14 0.75
CA LYS A 321 16.15 22.55 2.16
C LYS A 321 16.74 21.40 2.99
N PRO A 322 17.84 21.65 3.73
CA PRO A 322 18.44 20.62 4.60
C PRO A 322 17.45 20.02 5.61
N GLN A 323 16.50 20.83 6.11
CA GLN A 323 15.47 20.38 7.03
C GLN A 323 14.48 19.41 6.37
N VAL A 324 14.16 19.60 5.09
CA VAL A 324 13.32 18.69 4.31
C VAL A 324 14.07 17.40 4.01
N ILE A 325 15.36 17.48 3.66
CA ILE A 325 16.19 16.30 3.47
C ILE A 325 16.28 15.48 4.76
N ALA A 326 16.45 16.15 5.92
CA ALA A 326 16.42 15.47 7.23
C ALA A 326 15.06 14.81 7.52
N LEU A 327 13.93 15.49 7.25
CA LEU A 327 12.58 14.96 7.39
C LEU A 327 12.39 13.67 6.57
N ILE A 328 12.82 13.67 5.31
CA ILE A 328 12.76 12.49 4.45
C ILE A 328 13.72 11.41 4.95
N GLY A 329 14.91 11.78 5.44
CA GLY A 329 15.85 10.87 6.08
C GLY A 329 15.24 10.15 7.28
N ASP A 330 14.44 10.83 8.10
CA ASP A 330 13.73 10.22 9.24
C ASP A 330 12.63 9.25 8.77
N CYS A 331 11.93 9.55 7.68
CA CYS A 331 10.97 8.61 7.07
C CYS A 331 11.69 7.33 6.58
N ILE A 332 12.81 7.49 5.88
CA ILE A 332 13.62 6.37 5.41
C ILE A 332 14.17 5.55 6.58
N ALA A 333 14.63 6.20 7.66
CA ALA A 333 15.13 5.51 8.85
C ALA A 333 14.06 4.64 9.50
N GLN A 334 12.80 5.07 9.52
CA GLN A 334 11.68 4.25 10.02
C GLN A 334 11.43 3.04 9.12
N VAL A 335 11.43 3.23 7.79
CA VAL A 335 11.32 2.10 6.83
C VAL A 335 12.49 1.12 7.00
N ASN A 336 13.71 1.62 7.14
CA ASN A 336 14.88 0.79 7.36
C ASN A 336 14.82 -0.02 8.66
N ALA A 337 14.29 0.57 9.75
CA ALA A 337 14.07 -0.15 11.00
C ALA A 337 13.05 -1.31 10.84
N ASP A 338 11.98 -1.08 10.06
CA ASP A 338 11.01 -2.11 9.72
C ASP A 338 11.64 -3.22 8.87
N LEU A 339 12.40 -2.86 7.83
CA LEU A 339 13.09 -3.82 6.95
C LEU A 339 14.11 -4.66 7.74
N ALA A 340 14.84 -4.05 8.67
CA ALA A 340 15.79 -4.76 9.54
C ALA A 340 15.12 -5.82 10.43
N ALA A 341 13.87 -5.58 10.81
CA ALA A 341 13.07 -6.50 11.61
C ALA A 341 12.40 -7.61 10.79
N GLU A 342 12.32 -7.46 9.46
CA GLU A 342 11.64 -8.41 8.58
C GLU A 342 12.58 -9.49 8.06
N PRO A 343 12.21 -10.79 8.17
CA PRO A 343 13.00 -11.88 7.63
C PRO A 343 13.28 -11.72 6.13
N GLY A 344 14.56 -11.79 5.75
CA GLY A 344 15.02 -11.71 4.37
C GLY A 344 15.02 -10.30 3.75
N MET A 345 14.68 -9.24 4.52
CA MET A 345 14.65 -7.86 4.03
C MET A 345 15.74 -6.97 4.64
N ALA A 346 16.45 -7.42 5.64
CA ALA A 346 17.45 -6.62 6.37
C ALA A 346 18.55 -6.03 5.48
N ASP A 347 18.94 -6.75 4.43
CA ASP A 347 19.98 -6.32 3.49
C ASP A 347 19.47 -5.33 2.43
N THR A 348 18.15 -5.09 2.39
CA THR A 348 17.51 -4.23 1.38
C THR A 348 17.17 -2.84 1.90
N GLN A 349 17.77 -2.45 3.01
CA GLN A 349 17.62 -1.10 3.57
C GLN A 349 18.16 -0.05 2.60
N VAL A 350 17.50 1.08 2.51
CA VAL A 350 17.97 2.23 1.73
C VAL A 350 19.20 2.81 2.43
N ALA A 351 20.35 2.71 1.78
CA ALA A 351 21.60 3.22 2.32
C ALA A 351 21.83 4.70 1.99
N ARG A 352 21.42 5.13 0.79
CA ARG A 352 21.59 6.50 0.33
C ARG A 352 20.36 6.98 -0.45
N PHE A 353 20.09 8.27 -0.41
CA PHE A 353 18.95 8.86 -1.09
C PHE A 353 19.22 10.29 -1.54
N LEU A 354 18.35 10.80 -2.40
CA LEU A 354 18.21 12.21 -2.72
C LEU A 354 16.74 12.59 -2.87
N VAL A 355 16.45 13.86 -2.69
CA VAL A 355 15.12 14.43 -3.00
C VAL A 355 15.21 15.06 -4.40
N LEU A 356 14.32 14.60 -5.30
CA LEU A 356 14.29 15.12 -6.68
C LEU A 356 13.84 16.59 -6.71
N HIS A 357 14.42 17.36 -7.62
CA HIS A 357 14.15 18.79 -7.81
C HIS A 357 12.81 19.09 -8.50
N LYS A 358 12.15 18.08 -9.03
CA LYS A 358 10.81 18.16 -9.62
C LYS A 358 10.03 16.87 -9.35
N GLU A 359 8.71 16.95 -9.41
CA GLU A 359 7.88 15.75 -9.39
C GLU A 359 8.05 14.92 -10.67
N LEU A 360 7.88 13.62 -10.56
CA LEU A 360 7.81 12.74 -11.73
C LEU A 360 6.49 13.00 -12.46
N ASP A 361 6.56 13.08 -13.79
CA ASP A 361 5.44 13.50 -14.62
C ASP A 361 5.13 12.48 -15.74
N PRO A 362 3.83 12.19 -16.00
CA PRO A 362 3.42 11.35 -17.14
C PRO A 362 3.79 11.94 -18.51
N ASP A 363 3.75 13.26 -18.68
CA ASP A 363 4.04 13.94 -19.93
C ASP A 363 5.54 13.90 -20.27
N ASP A 364 6.37 13.76 -19.23
CA ASP A 364 7.80 13.52 -19.34
C ASP A 364 8.16 12.04 -19.49
N ASP A 365 7.19 11.16 -19.69
CA ASP A 365 7.36 9.70 -19.79
C ASP A 365 7.90 9.00 -18.51
N GLU A 366 7.96 9.70 -17.39
CA GLU A 366 8.47 9.17 -16.12
C GLU A 366 7.47 8.29 -15.40
N LEU A 367 6.18 8.58 -15.62
CA LEU A 367 5.05 7.80 -15.14
C LEU A 367 4.22 7.26 -16.31
N THR A 368 3.51 6.18 -16.08
CA THR A 368 2.45 5.74 -16.99
C THR A 368 1.21 6.65 -16.84
N ARG A 369 0.26 6.55 -17.78
CA ARG A 369 -1.06 7.22 -17.66
C ARG A 369 -1.83 6.84 -16.40
N THR A 370 -1.53 5.67 -15.82
CA THR A 370 -2.08 5.20 -14.54
C THR A 370 -1.19 5.58 -13.34
N ARG A 371 -0.25 6.51 -13.52
CA ARG A 371 0.69 7.02 -12.52
C ARG A 371 1.59 5.96 -11.89
N LYS A 372 1.97 4.93 -12.63
CA LYS A 372 3.00 3.97 -12.20
C LYS A 372 4.36 4.41 -12.71
N VAL A 373 5.38 4.38 -11.84
CA VAL A 373 6.75 4.74 -12.19
C VAL A 373 7.31 3.83 -13.30
N ARG A 374 7.88 4.46 -14.33
CA ARG A 374 8.63 3.79 -15.39
C ARG A 374 10.11 3.71 -14.99
N ARG A 375 10.43 2.85 -14.01
CA ARG A 375 11.75 2.78 -13.34
C ARG A 375 12.92 2.74 -14.30
N LYS A 376 12.85 1.94 -15.36
CA LYS A 376 13.91 1.86 -16.37
C LYS A 376 14.15 3.21 -17.03
N PHE A 377 13.09 3.89 -17.43
CA PHE A 377 13.17 5.20 -18.05
C PHE A 377 13.72 6.26 -17.08
N VAL A 378 13.25 6.24 -15.83
CA VAL A 378 13.75 7.13 -14.77
C VAL A 378 15.24 6.88 -14.52
N ALA A 379 15.67 5.61 -14.45
CA ALA A 379 17.08 5.25 -14.29
C ALA A 379 17.97 5.76 -15.45
N GLU A 380 17.47 5.69 -16.68
CA GLU A 380 18.18 6.19 -17.86
C GLU A 380 18.22 7.73 -17.90
N LYS A 381 17.07 8.39 -17.69
CA LYS A 381 16.94 9.87 -17.71
C LYS A 381 17.77 10.53 -16.61
N TYR A 382 17.81 9.95 -15.44
CA TYR A 382 18.51 10.44 -14.25
C TYR A 382 19.80 9.65 -13.95
N GLY A 383 20.42 9.01 -14.94
CA GLY A 383 21.59 8.14 -14.77
C GLY A 383 22.73 8.80 -14.02
N VAL A 384 23.00 10.10 -14.29
CA VAL A 384 24.02 10.88 -13.59
C VAL A 384 23.78 10.96 -12.07
N LEU A 385 22.51 11.01 -11.63
CA LEU A 385 22.15 11.02 -10.20
C LEU A 385 22.29 9.62 -9.60
N VAL A 386 21.87 8.58 -10.33
CA VAL A 386 22.04 7.18 -9.91
C VAL A 386 23.52 6.89 -9.69
N ASP A 387 24.38 7.22 -10.66
CA ASP A 387 25.82 6.99 -10.55
C ASP A 387 26.45 7.80 -9.42
N ALA A 388 26.00 9.04 -9.18
CA ALA A 388 26.46 9.87 -8.07
C ALA A 388 26.14 9.26 -6.69
N LEU A 389 24.95 8.65 -6.53
CA LEU A 389 24.59 7.94 -5.29
C LEU A 389 25.54 6.77 -5.02
N TYR A 390 25.80 5.92 -6.02
CA TYR A 390 26.70 4.78 -5.88
C TYR A 390 28.17 5.18 -5.79
N ALA A 391 28.56 6.32 -6.37
CA ALA A 391 29.92 6.86 -6.24
C ALA A 391 30.19 7.54 -4.89
N GLY A 392 29.23 7.60 -3.97
CA GLY A 392 29.40 8.22 -2.67
C GLY A 392 29.50 9.75 -2.71
N ARG A 393 29.02 10.41 -3.77
CA ARG A 393 29.05 11.87 -3.85
C ARG A 393 28.07 12.49 -2.86
N THR A 394 28.38 13.69 -2.38
CA THR A 394 27.53 14.45 -1.46
C THR A 394 26.58 15.41 -2.18
N GLU A 395 26.93 15.78 -3.42
CA GLU A 395 26.12 16.64 -4.26
C GLU A 395 26.28 16.28 -5.75
N GLN A 396 25.27 16.59 -6.55
CA GLN A 396 25.33 16.41 -8.00
C GLN A 396 24.46 17.45 -8.70
N PHE A 397 25.05 18.15 -9.66
CA PHE A 397 24.33 19.02 -10.57
C PHE A 397 23.57 18.19 -11.61
N ILE A 398 22.34 18.62 -11.93
CA ILE A 398 21.56 18.07 -13.03
C ILE A 398 20.80 19.17 -13.75
N GLU A 399 20.66 19.01 -15.06
CA GLU A 399 19.74 19.75 -15.89
C GLU A 399 18.80 18.76 -16.57
N THR A 400 17.49 18.94 -16.35
CA THR A 400 16.45 18.04 -16.84
C THR A 400 15.53 18.79 -17.80
N GLN A 401 15.34 18.27 -19.01
CA GLN A 401 14.33 18.79 -19.91
C GLN A 401 12.94 18.40 -19.42
N VAL A 402 12.02 19.35 -19.46
CA VAL A 402 10.61 19.19 -19.09
C VAL A 402 9.72 19.62 -20.26
N LYS A 403 8.59 18.94 -20.41
CA LYS A 403 7.51 19.34 -21.32
C LYS A 403 6.39 19.98 -20.51
N PHE A 404 5.97 21.17 -20.90
CA PHE A 404 4.82 21.83 -20.31
C PHE A 404 3.53 21.34 -20.98
N GLU A 405 2.40 21.45 -20.27
CA GLU A 405 1.06 21.07 -20.78
C GLU A 405 0.72 21.73 -22.13
N ASP A 406 1.26 22.90 -22.42
CA ASP A 406 1.09 23.60 -23.69
C ASP A 406 2.04 23.13 -24.82
N GLY A 407 2.79 22.04 -24.56
CA GLY A 407 3.74 21.43 -25.52
C GLY A 407 5.09 22.13 -25.65
N ARG A 408 5.31 23.26 -24.94
CA ARG A 408 6.64 23.90 -24.88
C ARG A 408 7.63 23.01 -24.14
N LYS A 409 8.89 23.08 -24.54
CA LYS A 409 10.00 22.45 -23.84
C LYS A 409 10.74 23.50 -23.02
N GLY A 410 11.09 23.14 -21.79
CA GLY A 410 11.94 23.94 -20.92
C GLY A 410 13.01 23.07 -20.28
N SER A 411 13.89 23.67 -19.50
CA SER A 411 14.83 22.93 -18.65
C SER A 411 14.71 23.40 -17.21
N VAL A 412 14.84 22.46 -16.28
CA VAL A 412 14.97 22.72 -14.85
C VAL A 412 16.33 22.20 -14.41
N SER A 413 17.14 23.07 -13.81
CA SER A 413 18.46 22.70 -13.31
C SER A 413 18.54 22.92 -11.80
N ALA A 414 19.25 22.02 -11.13
CA ALA A 414 19.49 22.11 -9.69
C ALA A 414 20.77 21.35 -9.32
N THR A 415 21.41 21.76 -8.22
CA THR A 415 22.40 20.94 -7.53
C THR A 415 21.68 20.23 -6.38
N LEU A 416 21.61 18.90 -6.46
CA LEU A 416 20.93 18.08 -5.47
C LEU A 416 21.92 17.59 -4.43
N GLN A 417 21.50 17.61 -3.17
CA GLN A 417 22.23 16.98 -2.08
C GLN A 417 21.91 15.48 -2.04
N LEU A 418 22.94 14.67 -1.89
CA LEU A 418 22.87 13.24 -1.72
C LEU A 418 23.21 12.90 -0.27
N ALA A 419 22.29 12.24 0.41
CA ALA A 419 22.40 11.96 1.84
C ALA A 419 22.52 10.47 2.12
N ASP A 420 23.27 10.13 3.18
CA ASP A 420 23.30 8.80 3.74
C ASP A 420 22.06 8.60 4.64
N ALA A 421 21.45 7.43 4.57
CA ALA A 421 20.34 7.08 5.42
C ALA A 421 20.81 6.22 6.61
N ARG A 422 20.11 6.33 7.74
CA ARG A 422 20.38 5.47 8.89
C ARG A 422 19.93 4.04 8.56
N THR A 423 20.85 3.08 8.72
CA THR A 423 20.58 1.65 8.61
C THR A 423 20.70 0.96 9.97
N TYR A 424 20.10 -0.22 10.11
CA TYR A 424 20.00 -0.96 11.36
C TYR A 424 20.49 -2.38 11.17
N PRO A 425 21.12 -3.00 12.19
CA PRO A 425 21.48 -4.40 12.11
C PRO A 425 20.22 -5.27 11.97
N ALA A 426 20.34 -6.39 11.24
CA ALA A 426 19.26 -7.37 11.17
C ALA A 426 18.84 -7.79 12.58
N ALA A 427 17.53 -7.84 12.85
CA ALA A 427 17.04 -8.35 14.10
C ALA A 427 17.50 -9.81 14.24
N ALA A 428 18.20 -10.14 15.34
CA ALA A 428 18.61 -11.50 15.61
C ALA A 428 17.37 -12.42 15.54
N GLN A 429 17.40 -13.42 14.66
CA GLN A 429 16.37 -14.43 14.60
C GLN A 429 16.33 -15.07 16.01
N ARG A 430 15.31 -14.75 16.79
CA ARG A 430 15.00 -15.53 17.98
C ARG A 430 14.63 -16.92 17.47
N ALA A 431 15.55 -17.86 17.66
CA ALA A 431 15.28 -19.27 17.46
C ALA A 431 14.02 -19.61 18.27
N ALA A 432 12.97 -20.01 17.58
CA ALA A 432 11.73 -20.51 18.18
C ALA A 432 11.90 -21.98 18.55
#